data_5186cf3da790f68de5ee5cff1183c395
#
_entry.id   5186cf3da790f68de5ee5cff1183c395
#
_cell.length_a   1.000
_cell.length_b   1.000
_cell.length_c   1.000
_cell.angle_alpha   90.00
_cell.angle_beta   90.00
_cell.angle_gamma   90.00
#
_symmetry.space_group_name_H-M   'P 1'
#
loop_
_entity.id
_entity.type
_entity.pdbx_description
1 polymer ?
#
loop_
_entity_poly.entity_id
_entity_poly.type
_entity_poly.pdbx_seq_one_letter_code
_entity_poly.pdbx_strand_id
1 'polypeptide(L)'
;MTRYFLGVSQEEFPPEALLEQAVAAEQAGFDGISSSDHLQPWWEPGESGHTWPWLGAAGAATAKVPFGTGVTSTGARYHPALIAQAWVTLERMFPGRPFLGIGSGEALNEVPVGDDWPSVGDQIARMDEALSIMDRLWKGETLTEEGRFYTCTDLKLHTLSERRPPLWISAFGPKAAEVAARWGDGLWTLPDPESTPSLLEGWRDAGGSGDVIFQALFSWAPDADEALETVRKWKGAQPQEHYKEDWHEPRKMYAHGEEQMSDEEFERSAIIASDPGEIVARIRELEELGPTVIVLQNNSGPHALEAIELFGREVLPALRGA
;
A
#
# COMPACT_ATOMS: atom_id res chain seq x y z
N MET A 1 2.39 -13.84 -15.69
CA MET A 1 1.09 -13.16 -15.90
C MET A 1 0.91 -12.24 -14.69
N THR A 2 0.61 -10.97 -14.94
CA THR A 2 0.40 -9.95 -13.91
C THR A 2 -0.84 -10.29 -13.09
N ARG A 3 -0.77 -10.11 -11.77
CA ARG A 3 -1.90 -10.22 -10.84
C ARG A 3 -2.47 -8.84 -10.58
N TYR A 4 -3.79 -8.73 -10.50
CA TYR A 4 -4.48 -7.46 -10.25
C TYR A 4 -5.15 -7.50 -8.89
N PHE A 5 -4.69 -6.65 -7.99
CA PHE A 5 -5.24 -6.49 -6.65
C PHE A 5 -6.12 -5.25 -6.58
N LEU A 6 -7.22 -5.35 -5.85
CA LEU A 6 -7.98 -4.15 -5.48
C LEU A 6 -7.27 -3.47 -4.30
N GLY A 7 -6.93 -2.20 -4.45
CA GLY A 7 -6.57 -1.32 -3.35
C GLY A 7 -7.82 -0.66 -2.77
N VAL A 8 -8.02 -0.74 -1.46
CA VAL A 8 -9.08 -0.03 -0.74
C VAL A 8 -8.46 1.06 0.13
N SER A 9 -9.09 2.24 0.15
CA SER A 9 -8.56 3.44 0.81
C SER A 9 -9.29 3.71 2.11
N GLN A 10 -8.62 3.47 3.24
CA GLN A 10 -9.15 3.80 4.57
C GLN A 10 -9.42 5.30 4.73
N GLU A 11 -8.73 6.14 3.95
CA GLU A 11 -8.85 7.60 3.98
C GLU A 11 -10.10 8.12 3.29
N GLU A 12 -10.71 7.31 2.44
CA GLU A 12 -11.84 7.73 1.60
C GLU A 12 -13.18 7.15 2.06
N PHE A 13 -13.19 5.93 2.55
CA PHE A 13 -14.43 5.20 2.83
C PHE A 13 -14.51 4.72 4.28
N PRO A 14 -15.72 4.71 4.87
CA PRO A 14 -15.92 4.11 6.17
C PRO A 14 -15.66 2.58 6.15
N PRO A 15 -15.25 1.98 7.27
CA PRO A 15 -14.80 0.59 7.32
C PRO A 15 -15.80 -0.44 6.79
N GLU A 16 -17.10 -0.22 7.00
CA GLU A 16 -18.16 -1.09 6.49
C GLU A 16 -18.25 -1.08 4.97
N ALA A 17 -18.12 0.09 4.32
CA ALA A 17 -18.13 0.20 2.86
C ALA A 17 -16.87 -0.46 2.25
N LEU A 18 -15.72 -0.35 2.92
CA LEU A 18 -14.50 -1.04 2.51
C LEU A 18 -14.65 -2.56 2.60
N LEU A 19 -15.41 -3.07 3.59
CA LEU A 19 -15.67 -4.50 3.70
C LEU A 19 -16.56 -5.01 2.55
N GLU A 20 -17.55 -4.23 2.14
CA GLU A 20 -18.38 -4.51 0.96
C GLU A 20 -17.51 -4.54 -0.31
N GLN A 21 -16.61 -3.56 -0.49
CA GLN A 21 -15.66 -3.55 -1.60
C GLN A 21 -14.74 -4.78 -1.61
N ALA A 22 -14.25 -5.22 -0.46
CA ALA A 22 -13.40 -6.41 -0.36
C ALA A 22 -14.13 -7.69 -0.81
N VAL A 23 -15.38 -7.87 -0.41
CA VAL A 23 -16.24 -8.99 -0.84
C VAL A 23 -16.55 -8.91 -2.33
N ALA A 24 -16.90 -7.73 -2.82
CA ALA A 24 -17.17 -7.49 -4.24
C ALA A 24 -15.92 -7.77 -5.11
N ALA A 25 -14.74 -7.39 -4.65
CA ALA A 25 -13.47 -7.65 -5.35
C ALA A 25 -13.19 -9.14 -5.53
N GLU A 26 -13.39 -9.96 -4.49
CA GLU A 26 -13.24 -11.41 -4.63
C GLU A 26 -14.26 -11.98 -5.63
N GLN A 27 -15.49 -11.51 -5.62
CA GLN A 27 -16.55 -11.94 -6.55
C GLN A 27 -16.27 -11.50 -7.98
N ALA A 28 -15.74 -10.30 -8.17
CA ALA A 28 -15.33 -9.76 -9.46
C ALA A 28 -14.08 -10.46 -10.03
N GLY A 29 -13.35 -11.23 -9.21
CA GLY A 29 -12.20 -12.00 -9.65
C GLY A 29 -10.87 -11.26 -9.56
N PHE A 30 -10.73 -10.24 -8.72
CA PHE A 30 -9.42 -9.71 -8.37
C PHE A 30 -8.56 -10.79 -7.70
N ASP A 31 -7.24 -10.72 -7.92
CA ASP A 31 -6.28 -11.70 -7.42
C ASP A 31 -5.86 -11.46 -5.97
N GLY A 32 -6.26 -10.32 -5.37
CA GLY A 32 -5.98 -9.96 -3.98
C GLY A 32 -6.58 -8.61 -3.60
N ILE A 33 -6.45 -8.27 -2.32
CA ILE A 33 -6.95 -7.02 -1.71
C ILE A 33 -5.81 -6.37 -0.93
N SER A 34 -5.57 -5.10 -1.18
CA SER A 34 -4.63 -4.27 -0.41
C SER A 34 -5.38 -3.15 0.28
N SER A 35 -5.03 -2.82 1.51
CA SER A 35 -5.59 -1.68 2.25
C SER A 35 -4.49 -0.71 2.64
N SER A 36 -4.71 0.59 2.47
CA SER A 36 -3.88 1.62 3.07
C SER A 36 -3.90 1.49 4.60
N ASP A 37 -2.85 1.97 5.27
CA ASP A 37 -2.72 1.95 6.74
C ASP A 37 -2.34 3.34 7.25
N HIS A 38 -3.32 4.21 7.31
CA HIS A 38 -3.20 5.60 7.70
C HIS A 38 -3.88 5.89 9.05
N LEU A 39 -3.33 6.84 9.80
CA LEU A 39 -3.95 7.41 10.99
C LEU A 39 -4.80 8.62 10.63
N GLN A 40 -4.37 9.39 9.64
CA GLN A 40 -5.07 10.56 9.12
C GLN A 40 -5.24 10.47 7.60
N PRO A 41 -6.33 11.01 7.04
CA PRO A 41 -6.48 11.13 5.60
C PRO A 41 -5.57 12.23 5.02
N TRP A 42 -5.41 12.26 3.69
CA TRP A 42 -4.65 13.27 2.98
C TRP A 42 -5.39 14.62 2.83
N TRP A 43 -6.66 14.67 3.22
CA TRP A 43 -7.56 15.83 3.14
C TRP A 43 -8.60 15.81 4.25
N GLU A 44 -9.35 16.90 4.42
CA GLU A 44 -10.51 16.99 5.30
C GLU A 44 -11.74 17.57 4.56
N PRO A 45 -12.96 17.00 4.76
CA PRO A 45 -13.24 15.80 5.56
C PRO A 45 -12.82 14.51 4.85
N GLY A 46 -12.33 13.54 5.62
CA GLY A 46 -11.96 12.21 5.18
C GLY A 46 -12.22 11.19 6.27
N GLU A 47 -11.95 9.92 5.96
CA GLU A 47 -12.03 8.81 6.89
C GLU A 47 -10.62 8.39 7.34
N SER A 48 -10.48 7.53 8.31
CA SER A 48 -9.25 6.77 8.58
C SER A 48 -9.52 5.64 9.57
N GLY A 49 -10.11 4.56 9.10
CA GLY A 49 -10.33 3.36 9.88
C GLY A 49 -9.00 2.63 10.17
N HIS A 50 -8.90 1.96 11.33
CA HIS A 50 -7.70 1.19 11.64
C HIS A 50 -7.64 -0.10 10.82
N THR A 51 -6.64 -0.20 9.97
CA THR A 51 -6.50 -1.27 8.97
C THR A 51 -6.38 -2.67 9.56
N TRP A 52 -5.66 -2.88 10.65
CA TRP A 52 -5.40 -4.24 11.15
C TRP A 52 -6.65 -4.97 11.67
N PRO A 53 -7.54 -4.36 12.50
CA PRO A 53 -8.84 -4.95 12.82
C PRO A 53 -9.70 -5.20 11.58
N TRP A 54 -9.67 -4.25 10.62
CA TRP A 54 -10.38 -4.37 9.37
C TRP A 54 -9.90 -5.56 8.53
N LEU A 55 -8.57 -5.79 8.44
CA LEU A 55 -8.00 -6.97 7.74
C LEU A 55 -8.49 -8.29 8.35
N GLY A 56 -8.67 -8.35 9.68
CA GLY A 56 -9.26 -9.52 10.34
C GLY A 56 -10.70 -9.77 9.87
N ALA A 57 -11.50 -8.71 9.72
CA ALA A 57 -12.87 -8.79 9.21
C ALA A 57 -12.89 -9.16 7.72
N ALA A 58 -12.04 -8.52 6.90
CA ALA A 58 -11.93 -8.82 5.47
C ALA A 58 -11.49 -10.27 5.22
N GLY A 59 -10.53 -10.77 5.99
CA GLY A 59 -10.11 -12.16 5.94
C GLY A 59 -11.24 -13.15 6.27
N ALA A 60 -12.11 -12.81 7.21
CA ALA A 60 -13.26 -13.63 7.58
C ALA A 60 -14.43 -13.52 6.57
N ALA A 61 -14.59 -12.37 5.91
CA ALA A 61 -15.65 -12.12 4.94
C ALA A 61 -15.33 -12.64 3.53
N THR A 62 -14.05 -12.92 3.23
CA THR A 62 -13.57 -13.44 1.94
C THR A 62 -13.04 -14.87 2.10
N ALA A 63 -13.02 -15.65 1.02
CA ALA A 63 -12.74 -17.09 1.10
C ALA A 63 -11.30 -17.46 0.72
N LYS A 64 -10.74 -16.84 -0.33
CA LYS A 64 -9.49 -17.31 -0.97
C LYS A 64 -8.48 -16.23 -1.32
N VAL A 65 -8.92 -14.99 -1.54
CA VAL A 65 -8.01 -13.93 -2.00
C VAL A 65 -6.96 -13.58 -0.95
N PRO A 66 -5.68 -13.37 -1.32
CA PRO A 66 -4.69 -12.74 -0.47
C PRO A 66 -5.15 -11.35 -0.04
N PHE A 67 -4.75 -10.93 1.15
CA PHE A 67 -5.05 -9.59 1.66
C PHE A 67 -3.92 -9.07 2.54
N GLY A 68 -3.75 -7.75 2.60
CA GLY A 68 -2.69 -7.14 3.40
C GLY A 68 -2.65 -5.63 3.29
N THR A 69 -1.55 -5.03 3.69
CA THR A 69 -1.37 -3.57 3.67
C THR A 69 -0.54 -3.07 2.49
N GLY A 70 -0.88 -1.90 2.03
CA GLY A 70 -0.11 -1.15 1.05
C GLY A 70 0.00 0.33 1.46
N VAL A 71 0.86 0.71 2.46
CA VAL A 71 1.75 -0.14 3.26
C VAL A 71 1.69 0.24 4.74
N THR A 72 2.04 -0.67 5.66
CA THR A 72 2.20 -0.35 7.08
C THR A 72 3.54 0.34 7.33
N SER A 73 3.54 1.37 8.18
CA SER A 73 4.73 2.10 8.59
C SER A 73 5.52 1.39 9.69
N THR A 74 6.86 1.50 9.62
CA THR A 74 7.77 1.20 10.74
C THR A 74 8.12 2.44 11.56
N GLY A 75 7.31 3.49 11.52
CA GLY A 75 7.50 4.71 12.29
C GLY A 75 7.21 4.56 13.78
N ALA A 76 7.00 5.68 14.47
CA ALA A 76 6.71 5.70 15.90
C ALA A 76 5.36 5.07 16.27
N ARG A 77 4.41 5.07 15.33
CA ARG A 77 3.07 4.56 15.53
C ARG A 77 3.03 3.08 15.93
N TYR A 78 3.96 2.28 15.42
CA TYR A 78 4.00 0.84 15.66
C TYR A 78 5.41 0.34 16.03
N HIS A 79 5.54 -0.23 17.22
CA HIS A 79 6.73 -1.02 17.54
C HIS A 79 6.78 -2.29 16.65
N PRO A 80 7.95 -2.68 16.09
CA PRO A 80 8.05 -3.84 15.17
C PRO A 80 7.54 -5.16 15.77
N ALA A 81 7.59 -5.32 17.08
CA ALA A 81 7.00 -6.48 17.75
C ALA A 81 5.47 -6.56 17.58
N LEU A 82 4.77 -5.43 17.57
CA LEU A 82 3.31 -5.39 17.37
C LEU A 82 2.98 -5.74 15.92
N ILE A 83 3.76 -5.24 14.96
CA ILE A 83 3.61 -5.60 13.56
C ILE A 83 3.82 -7.11 13.40
N ALA A 84 4.93 -7.64 13.91
CA ALA A 84 5.25 -9.06 13.84
C ALA A 84 4.15 -9.94 14.48
N GLN A 85 3.61 -9.53 15.64
CA GLN A 85 2.54 -10.24 16.33
C GLN A 85 1.22 -10.22 15.54
N ALA A 86 0.84 -9.07 14.98
CA ALA A 86 -0.40 -8.93 14.22
C ALA A 86 -0.39 -9.84 12.98
N TRP A 87 0.71 -9.83 12.22
CA TRP A 87 0.80 -10.60 10.98
C TRP A 87 0.90 -12.10 11.20
N VAL A 88 1.61 -12.57 12.23
CA VAL A 88 1.60 -14.00 12.57
C VAL A 88 0.23 -14.45 13.07
N THR A 89 -0.53 -13.56 13.70
CA THR A 89 -1.92 -13.83 14.10
C THR A 89 -2.81 -14.00 12.87
N LEU A 90 -2.73 -13.07 11.92
CA LEU A 90 -3.48 -13.16 10.66
C LEU A 90 -3.10 -14.43 9.88
N GLU A 91 -1.79 -14.77 9.78
CA GLU A 91 -1.33 -15.98 9.10
C GLU A 91 -1.86 -17.26 9.76
N ARG A 92 -1.97 -17.28 11.10
CA ARG A 92 -2.57 -18.39 11.84
C ARG A 92 -4.08 -18.52 11.62
N MET A 93 -4.78 -17.37 11.50
CA MET A 93 -6.24 -17.34 11.26
C MET A 93 -6.58 -17.67 9.80
N PHE A 94 -5.74 -17.23 8.85
CA PHE A 94 -5.99 -17.32 7.41
C PHE A 94 -4.75 -17.82 6.65
N PRO A 95 -4.36 -19.09 6.82
CA PRO A 95 -3.07 -19.59 6.34
C PRO A 95 -2.83 -19.33 4.85
N GLY A 96 -1.74 -18.63 4.53
CA GLY A 96 -1.29 -18.33 3.17
C GLY A 96 -2.02 -17.22 2.44
N ARG A 97 -2.90 -16.50 3.13
CA ARG A 97 -3.62 -15.36 2.53
C ARG A 97 -3.03 -14.00 2.91
N PRO A 98 -2.59 -13.74 4.16
CA PRO A 98 -2.02 -12.44 4.51
C PRO A 98 -0.69 -12.18 3.81
N PHE A 99 -0.48 -10.93 3.38
CA PHE A 99 0.82 -10.36 3.03
C PHE A 99 1.05 -9.08 3.83
N LEU A 100 2.29 -8.67 4.01
CA LEU A 100 2.65 -7.43 4.67
C LEU A 100 3.37 -6.51 3.69
N GLY A 101 2.71 -5.43 3.27
CA GLY A 101 3.40 -4.29 2.68
C GLY A 101 3.95 -3.41 3.81
N ILE A 102 5.23 -3.03 3.73
CA ILE A 102 5.87 -2.21 4.74
C ILE A 102 6.63 -1.04 4.13
N GLY A 103 6.60 0.11 4.80
CA GLY A 103 7.29 1.33 4.40
C GLY A 103 7.93 2.06 5.57
N SER A 104 8.64 3.13 5.25
CA SER A 104 9.36 3.94 6.25
C SER A 104 8.47 4.93 7.01
N GLY A 105 7.22 5.10 6.59
CA GLY A 105 6.26 6.02 7.20
C GLY A 105 6.18 7.38 6.49
N GLU A 106 5.28 8.20 6.98
CA GLU A 106 4.96 9.54 6.51
C GLU A 106 4.67 10.46 7.70
N ALA A 107 5.09 11.72 7.63
CA ALA A 107 4.86 12.69 8.69
C ALA A 107 3.37 12.80 9.06
N LEU A 108 2.48 12.71 8.06
CA LEU A 108 1.02 12.69 8.22
C LEU A 108 0.53 11.73 9.31
N ASN A 109 1.19 10.59 9.44
CA ASN A 109 0.78 9.51 10.34
C ASN A 109 1.59 9.42 11.63
N GLU A 110 2.83 9.92 11.64
CA GLU A 110 3.78 9.71 12.73
C GLU A 110 3.88 10.94 13.65
N VAL A 111 3.88 12.16 13.09
CA VAL A 111 3.95 13.40 13.87
C VAL A 111 2.76 13.58 14.81
N PRO A 112 1.51 13.29 14.41
CA PRO A 112 0.35 13.41 15.31
C PRO A 112 0.40 12.52 16.55
N VAL A 113 1.19 11.45 16.55
CA VAL A 113 1.37 10.58 17.72
C VAL A 113 2.63 10.92 18.52
N GLY A 114 3.28 12.04 18.21
CA GLY A 114 4.36 12.62 19.01
C GLY A 114 5.77 12.25 18.53
N ASP A 115 5.94 11.78 17.29
CA ASP A 115 7.26 11.60 16.70
C ASP A 115 7.76 12.92 16.09
N ASP A 116 9.03 13.22 16.25
CA ASP A 116 9.71 14.22 15.43
C ASP A 116 9.98 13.60 14.07
N TRP A 117 9.61 14.27 12.96
CA TRP A 117 9.79 13.69 11.64
C TRP A 117 11.28 13.57 11.28
N PRO A 118 11.84 12.36 11.15
CA PRO A 118 13.27 12.17 10.97
C PRO A 118 13.70 12.40 9.52
N SER A 119 15.02 12.50 9.31
CA SER A 119 15.59 12.52 7.96
C SER A 119 15.26 11.24 7.19
N VAL A 120 15.17 11.30 5.85
CA VAL A 120 14.94 10.13 4.99
C VAL A 120 15.94 9.00 5.28
N GLY A 121 17.20 9.37 5.60
CA GLY A 121 18.22 8.38 5.99
C GLY A 121 17.89 7.66 7.30
N ASP A 122 17.35 8.37 8.28
CA ASP A 122 16.94 7.81 9.56
C ASP A 122 15.65 7.00 9.44
N GLN A 123 14.70 7.43 8.60
CA GLN A 123 13.49 6.64 8.29
C GLN A 123 13.86 5.27 7.72
N ILE A 124 14.75 5.22 6.73
CA ILE A 124 15.23 3.98 6.12
C ILE A 124 16.00 3.12 7.13
N ALA A 125 16.86 3.73 7.95
CA ALA A 125 17.61 3.00 8.99
C ALA A 125 16.68 2.44 10.08
N ARG A 126 15.63 3.17 10.47
CA ARG A 126 14.57 2.70 11.38
C ARG A 126 13.83 1.50 10.78
N MET A 127 13.48 1.56 9.51
CA MET A 127 12.85 0.44 8.81
C MET A 127 13.75 -0.80 8.77
N ASP A 128 15.04 -0.66 8.47
CA ASP A 128 16.00 -1.77 8.44
C ASP A 128 16.13 -2.43 9.83
N GLU A 129 16.21 -1.65 10.91
CA GLU A 129 16.23 -2.16 12.29
C GLU A 129 14.92 -2.86 12.66
N ALA A 130 13.76 -2.28 12.30
CA ALA A 130 12.45 -2.89 12.53
C ALA A 130 12.32 -4.25 11.84
N LEU A 131 12.74 -4.35 10.59
CA LEU A 131 12.70 -5.58 9.80
C LEU A 131 13.59 -6.67 10.40
N SER A 132 14.78 -6.30 10.90
CA SER A 132 15.66 -7.23 11.62
C SER A 132 14.99 -7.80 12.88
N ILE A 133 14.34 -6.94 13.68
CA ILE A 133 13.61 -7.36 14.88
C ILE A 133 12.45 -8.31 14.50
N MET A 134 11.66 -7.95 13.50
CA MET A 134 10.52 -8.76 13.05
C MET A 134 10.96 -10.14 12.55
N ASP A 135 11.99 -10.22 11.72
CA ASP A 135 12.51 -11.48 11.18
C ASP A 135 12.96 -12.44 12.30
N ARG A 136 13.68 -11.93 13.29
CA ARG A 136 14.15 -12.71 14.43
C ARG A 136 13.00 -13.16 15.35
N LEU A 137 12.00 -12.30 15.56
CA LEU A 137 10.80 -12.65 16.32
C LEU A 137 9.99 -13.75 15.62
N TRP A 138 9.85 -13.70 14.31
CA TRP A 138 9.17 -14.76 13.53
C TRP A 138 9.93 -16.10 13.55
N LYS A 139 11.24 -16.07 13.74
CA LYS A 139 12.08 -17.26 13.98
C LYS A 139 11.97 -17.81 15.41
N GLY A 140 11.22 -17.14 16.29
CA GLY A 140 11.01 -17.55 17.68
C GLY A 140 12.13 -17.18 18.64
N GLU A 141 13.03 -16.26 18.26
CA GLU A 141 14.08 -15.75 19.12
C GLU A 141 13.50 -14.94 20.31
N THR A 142 14.27 -14.90 21.41
CA THR A 142 14.05 -13.95 22.51
C THR A 142 15.08 -12.83 22.38
N LEU A 143 14.60 -11.59 22.31
CA LEU A 143 15.44 -10.42 22.06
C LEU A 143 15.59 -9.60 23.33
N THR A 144 16.85 -9.30 23.70
CA THR A 144 17.20 -8.31 24.70
C THR A 144 18.31 -7.48 24.10
N GLU A 145 17.98 -6.29 23.60
CA GLU A 145 18.91 -5.39 22.92
C GLU A 145 18.44 -3.95 23.02
N GLU A 146 19.38 -3.03 23.02
CA GLU A 146 19.15 -1.60 22.91
C GLU A 146 19.68 -1.15 21.54
N GLY A 147 18.75 -1.01 20.59
CA GLY A 147 19.05 -0.56 19.23
C GLY A 147 19.12 0.96 19.13
N ARG A 148 19.27 1.46 17.92
CA ARG A 148 19.24 2.91 17.67
C ARG A 148 17.83 3.50 17.81
N PHE A 149 16.81 2.75 17.39
CA PHE A 149 15.43 3.21 17.33
C PHE A 149 14.50 2.39 18.23
N TYR A 150 14.83 1.15 18.51
CA TYR A 150 13.98 0.26 19.30
C TYR A 150 14.75 -0.41 20.43
N THR A 151 14.08 -0.58 21.56
CA THR A 151 14.59 -1.35 22.70
C THR A 151 13.73 -2.57 22.91
N CYS A 152 14.37 -3.74 23.06
CA CYS A 152 13.73 -5.01 23.37
C CYS A 152 14.28 -5.52 24.71
N THR A 153 13.38 -5.99 25.60
CA THR A 153 13.77 -6.59 26.89
C THR A 153 13.00 -7.90 27.04
N ASP A 154 13.69 -9.03 26.99
CA ASP A 154 13.13 -10.39 27.06
C ASP A 154 11.91 -10.59 26.13
N LEU A 155 11.96 -9.89 24.98
CA LEU A 155 10.87 -9.84 24.03
C LEU A 155 10.82 -11.11 23.20
N LYS A 156 9.64 -11.77 23.16
CA LYS A 156 9.41 -12.99 22.39
C LYS A 156 7.97 -13.04 21.90
N LEU A 157 7.76 -13.57 20.70
CA LEU A 157 6.43 -13.98 20.26
C LEU A 157 6.09 -15.38 20.81
N HIS A 158 4.95 -15.51 21.47
CA HIS A 158 4.46 -16.79 22.01
C HIS A 158 3.54 -17.51 21.03
N THR A 159 2.97 -16.80 20.05
CA THR A 159 2.25 -17.38 18.91
C THR A 159 3.15 -17.30 17.69
N LEU A 160 3.43 -18.41 17.06
CA LEU A 160 4.20 -18.52 15.83
C LEU A 160 3.37 -19.24 14.77
N SER A 161 3.65 -18.98 13.50
CA SER A 161 3.14 -19.70 12.34
C SER A 161 4.24 -20.57 11.72
N GLU A 162 3.86 -21.55 10.91
CA GLU A 162 4.84 -22.43 10.21
C GLU A 162 5.66 -21.64 9.18
N ARG A 163 5.12 -20.55 8.68
CA ARG A 163 5.77 -19.63 7.75
C ARG A 163 5.41 -18.20 8.12
N ARG A 164 6.29 -17.25 7.80
CA ARG A 164 5.93 -15.83 7.85
C ARG A 164 5.09 -15.45 6.63
N PRO A 165 4.23 -14.45 6.71
CA PRO A 165 3.57 -13.90 5.53
C PRO A 165 4.59 -13.31 4.55
N PRO A 166 4.29 -13.28 3.25
CA PRO A 166 5.09 -12.54 2.28
C PRO A 166 5.26 -11.09 2.70
N LEU A 167 6.47 -10.56 2.54
CA LEU A 167 6.87 -9.22 2.94
C LEU A 167 7.26 -8.42 1.70
N TRP A 168 6.48 -7.38 1.39
CA TRP A 168 6.73 -6.48 0.27
C TRP A 168 7.15 -5.12 0.79
N ILE A 169 8.34 -4.64 0.41
CA ILE A 169 8.93 -3.43 0.98
C ILE A 169 8.82 -2.28 0.00
N SER A 170 8.25 -1.17 0.49
CA SER A 170 8.10 0.06 -0.29
C SER A 170 9.43 0.76 -0.46
N ALA A 171 9.75 1.12 -1.70
CA ALA A 171 10.96 1.85 -2.05
C ALA A 171 10.69 2.85 -3.20
N PHE A 172 11.17 4.09 -3.01
CA PHE A 172 11.16 5.15 -4.02
C PHE A 172 12.58 5.61 -4.39
N GLY A 173 13.60 4.95 -3.86
CA GLY A 173 14.99 5.31 -4.13
C GLY A 173 15.96 4.18 -3.75
N PRO A 174 17.25 4.30 -4.15
CA PRO A 174 18.20 3.21 -4.11
C PRO A 174 18.44 2.64 -2.71
N LYS A 175 18.52 3.48 -1.68
CA LYS A 175 18.75 3.00 -0.30
C LYS A 175 17.58 2.16 0.25
N ALA A 176 16.34 2.55 -0.05
CA ALA A 176 15.16 1.76 0.32
C ALA A 176 15.09 0.47 -0.51
N ALA A 177 15.52 0.51 -1.78
CA ALA A 177 15.62 -0.68 -2.63
C ALA A 177 16.65 -1.70 -2.11
N GLU A 178 17.77 -1.26 -1.55
CA GLU A 178 18.75 -2.14 -0.87
C GLU A 178 18.13 -2.84 0.36
N VAL A 179 17.33 -2.13 1.15
CA VAL A 179 16.58 -2.71 2.29
C VAL A 179 15.54 -3.71 1.79
N ALA A 180 14.82 -3.37 0.72
CA ALA A 180 13.86 -4.27 0.08
C ALA A 180 14.54 -5.54 -0.47
N ALA A 181 15.72 -5.43 -1.05
CA ALA A 181 16.50 -6.57 -1.54
C ALA A 181 16.98 -7.50 -0.40
N ARG A 182 17.27 -6.93 0.77
CA ARG A 182 17.77 -7.68 1.94
C ARG A 182 16.68 -8.46 2.66
N TRP A 183 15.51 -7.89 2.83
CA TRP A 183 14.47 -8.40 3.72
C TRP A 183 13.19 -8.86 3.00
N GLY A 184 12.89 -8.29 1.84
CA GLY A 184 11.61 -8.47 1.17
C GLY A 184 11.53 -9.70 0.29
N ASP A 185 10.31 -10.21 0.11
CA ASP A 185 9.93 -11.13 -0.95
C ASP A 185 9.49 -10.39 -2.22
N GLY A 186 9.58 -9.06 -2.21
CA GLY A 186 9.25 -8.18 -3.33
C GLY A 186 9.45 -6.70 -2.98
N LEU A 187 9.42 -5.89 -4.04
CA LEU A 187 9.53 -4.43 -3.97
C LEU A 187 8.19 -3.81 -4.35
N TRP A 188 7.72 -2.87 -3.52
CA TRP A 188 6.53 -2.06 -3.74
C TRP A 188 6.90 -0.64 -4.14
N THR A 189 6.31 -0.09 -5.21
CA THR A 189 6.54 1.30 -5.60
C THR A 189 5.32 1.91 -6.28
N LEU A 190 5.29 3.23 -6.36
CA LEU A 190 4.41 3.98 -7.28
C LEU A 190 5.13 4.02 -8.63
N PRO A 191 4.51 3.52 -9.70
CA PRO A 191 5.19 3.44 -11.00
C PRO A 191 5.36 4.82 -11.63
N ASP A 192 6.57 5.08 -12.10
CA ASP A 192 6.94 6.24 -12.88
C ASP A 192 7.82 5.80 -14.05
N PRO A 193 7.45 6.09 -15.30
CA PRO A 193 8.18 5.57 -16.48
C PRO A 193 9.65 5.99 -16.55
N GLU A 194 10.02 7.11 -15.95
CA GLU A 194 11.39 7.65 -16.00
C GLU A 194 12.28 7.01 -14.92
N SER A 195 11.79 6.88 -13.69
CA SER A 195 12.58 6.45 -12.53
C SER A 195 12.45 4.96 -12.20
N THR A 196 11.30 4.34 -12.46
CA THR A 196 11.05 2.94 -12.11
C THR A 196 12.05 1.95 -12.72
N PRO A 197 12.44 2.03 -14.02
CA PRO A 197 13.40 1.09 -14.57
C PRO A 197 14.74 1.08 -13.84
N SER A 198 15.29 2.25 -13.48
CA SER A 198 16.54 2.35 -12.75
C SER A 198 16.41 1.88 -11.28
N LEU A 199 15.26 2.12 -10.64
CA LEU A 199 14.96 1.61 -9.31
C LEU A 199 14.96 0.08 -9.28
N LEU A 200 14.29 -0.56 -10.24
CA LEU A 200 14.20 -2.02 -10.36
C LEU A 200 15.55 -2.65 -10.70
N GLU A 201 16.35 -2.02 -11.55
CA GLU A 201 17.72 -2.45 -11.85
C GLU A 201 18.58 -2.43 -10.57
N GLY A 202 18.61 -1.31 -9.85
CA GLY A 202 19.35 -1.18 -8.59
C GLY A 202 18.89 -2.17 -7.51
N TRP A 203 17.59 -2.45 -7.43
CA TRP A 203 17.05 -3.46 -6.53
C TRP A 203 17.56 -4.88 -6.88
N ARG A 204 17.55 -5.24 -8.17
CA ARG A 204 18.05 -6.54 -8.64
C ARG A 204 19.55 -6.68 -8.43
N ASP A 205 20.33 -5.62 -8.70
CA ASP A 205 21.78 -5.59 -8.49
C ASP A 205 22.14 -5.74 -7.01
N ALA A 206 21.28 -5.25 -6.10
CA ALA A 206 21.40 -5.46 -4.65
C ALA A 206 20.99 -6.88 -4.20
N GLY A 207 20.60 -7.77 -5.12
CA GLY A 207 20.17 -9.15 -4.84
C GLY A 207 18.67 -9.32 -4.66
N GLY A 208 17.89 -8.29 -4.93
CA GLY A 208 16.43 -8.33 -4.85
C GLY A 208 15.80 -9.30 -5.84
N SER A 209 14.83 -10.04 -5.39
CA SER A 209 14.11 -11.04 -6.17
C SER A 209 12.65 -11.16 -5.72
N GLY A 210 11.83 -11.81 -6.51
CA GLY A 210 10.42 -12.03 -6.20
C GLY A 210 9.50 -11.00 -6.86
N ASP A 211 8.46 -10.59 -6.13
CA ASP A 211 7.41 -9.76 -6.70
C ASP A 211 7.84 -8.30 -6.93
N VAL A 212 7.33 -7.72 -7.99
CA VAL A 212 7.36 -6.27 -8.27
C VAL A 212 5.93 -5.77 -8.21
N ILE A 213 5.64 -4.93 -7.21
CA ILE A 213 4.30 -4.44 -6.93
C ILE A 213 4.21 -2.96 -7.31
N PHE A 214 3.32 -2.64 -8.25
CA PHE A 214 2.96 -1.27 -8.58
C PHE A 214 1.62 -0.91 -7.95
N GLN A 215 1.53 0.26 -7.35
CA GLN A 215 0.26 0.82 -6.90
C GLN A 215 -0.10 2.00 -7.79
N ALA A 216 -1.31 1.99 -8.32
CA ALA A 216 -1.85 3.07 -9.14
C ALA A 216 -3.25 3.47 -8.66
N LEU A 217 -3.50 4.76 -8.59
CA LEU A 217 -4.84 5.29 -8.35
C LEU A 217 -5.72 5.04 -9.57
N PHE A 218 -6.96 4.60 -9.36
CA PHE A 218 -7.96 4.64 -10.42
C PHE A 218 -9.27 5.25 -9.93
N SER A 219 -9.94 5.95 -10.83
CA SER A 219 -11.30 6.45 -10.65
C SER A 219 -12.10 6.15 -11.90
N TRP A 220 -13.27 5.58 -11.69
CA TRP A 220 -14.27 5.36 -12.73
C TRP A 220 -15.60 5.97 -12.30
N ALA A 221 -16.26 6.64 -13.23
CA ALA A 221 -17.66 7.04 -13.14
C ALA A 221 -18.30 6.92 -14.53
N PRO A 222 -19.65 6.93 -14.64
CA PRO A 222 -20.32 6.93 -15.95
C PRO A 222 -19.95 8.11 -16.85
N ASP A 223 -19.47 9.21 -16.26
CA ASP A 223 -19.01 10.42 -16.94
C ASP A 223 -17.54 10.70 -16.55
N ALA A 224 -16.72 11.15 -17.52
CA ALA A 224 -15.30 11.36 -17.30
C ALA A 224 -15.00 12.56 -16.37
N ASP A 225 -15.79 13.63 -16.46
CA ASP A 225 -15.63 14.79 -15.59
C ASP A 225 -15.99 14.42 -14.14
N GLU A 226 -17.00 13.57 -13.94
CA GLU A 226 -17.36 13.04 -12.64
C GLU A 226 -16.27 12.12 -12.07
N ALA A 227 -15.64 11.29 -12.91
CA ALA A 227 -14.52 10.45 -12.50
C ALA A 227 -13.34 11.27 -11.99
N LEU A 228 -13.01 12.37 -12.67
CA LEU A 228 -11.95 13.32 -12.25
C LEU A 228 -12.33 14.04 -10.95
N GLU A 229 -13.56 14.57 -10.86
CA GLU A 229 -14.00 15.32 -9.67
C GLU A 229 -13.97 14.43 -8.42
N THR A 230 -14.35 13.16 -8.54
CA THR A 230 -14.37 12.20 -7.44
C THR A 230 -12.98 11.96 -6.85
N VAL A 231 -11.95 11.87 -7.71
CA VAL A 231 -10.58 11.54 -7.29
C VAL A 231 -9.71 12.78 -7.02
N ARG A 232 -10.17 13.97 -7.38
CA ARG A 232 -9.42 15.24 -7.27
C ARG A 232 -8.80 15.48 -5.88
N LYS A 233 -9.49 15.09 -4.81
CA LYS A 233 -9.00 15.19 -3.43
C LYS A 233 -7.67 14.46 -3.19
N TRP A 234 -7.33 13.48 -4.03
CA TRP A 234 -6.07 12.74 -3.98
C TRP A 234 -4.85 13.52 -4.51
N LYS A 235 -5.06 14.71 -5.04
CA LYS A 235 -3.94 15.64 -5.33
C LYS A 235 -3.12 15.93 -4.08
N GLY A 236 -3.73 15.94 -2.89
CA GLY A 236 -3.02 16.08 -1.62
C GLY A 236 -1.96 15.01 -1.34
N ALA A 237 -2.06 13.86 -1.98
CA ALA A 237 -1.10 12.76 -1.87
C ALA A 237 -0.03 12.75 -2.99
N GLN A 238 -0.03 13.72 -3.92
CA GLN A 238 0.87 13.67 -5.09
C GLN A 238 2.24 14.32 -4.88
N PRO A 239 2.38 15.48 -4.17
CA PRO A 239 3.68 16.13 -4.02
C PRO A 239 4.70 15.23 -3.31
N GLN A 240 5.86 15.04 -3.93
CA GLN A 240 6.90 14.16 -3.37
C GLN A 240 7.48 14.64 -2.03
N GLU A 241 7.45 15.94 -1.77
CA GLU A 241 7.87 16.55 -0.50
C GLU A 241 6.98 16.09 0.67
N HIS A 242 5.72 15.72 0.44
CA HIS A 242 4.83 15.18 1.47
C HIS A 242 5.32 13.84 2.05
N TYR A 243 6.15 13.12 1.31
CA TYR A 243 6.77 11.86 1.76
C TYR A 243 8.17 12.05 2.39
N LYS A 244 8.75 13.23 2.24
CA LYS A 244 10.15 13.49 2.65
C LYS A 244 10.27 14.48 3.78
N GLU A 245 9.36 15.46 3.83
CA GLU A 245 9.38 16.58 4.75
C GLU A 245 8.26 16.47 5.79
N ASP A 246 8.25 17.36 6.79
CA ASP A 246 7.24 17.39 7.85
C ASP A 246 5.91 18.02 7.36
N TRP A 247 5.22 17.26 6.55
CA TRP A 247 3.84 17.54 6.13
C TRP A 247 2.88 16.63 6.87
N HIS A 248 2.13 17.18 7.86
CA HIS A 248 1.26 16.37 8.71
C HIS A 248 -0.15 16.95 8.92
N GLU A 249 -0.46 18.08 8.28
CA GLU A 249 -1.79 18.73 8.36
C GLU A 249 -2.60 18.47 7.08
N PRO A 250 -3.64 17.60 7.09
CA PRO A 250 -4.40 17.22 5.88
C PRO A 250 -4.88 18.38 5.03
N ARG A 251 -5.40 19.46 5.66
CA ARG A 251 -5.88 20.66 4.92
C ARG A 251 -4.77 21.37 4.16
N LYS A 252 -3.58 21.47 4.77
CA LYS A 252 -2.43 22.11 4.12
C LYS A 252 -1.89 21.25 2.99
N MET A 253 -1.85 19.93 3.20
CA MET A 253 -1.40 18.98 2.17
C MET A 253 -2.33 19.00 0.97
N TYR A 254 -3.65 19.00 1.17
CA TYR A 254 -4.60 19.13 0.09
C TYR A 254 -4.45 20.45 -0.67
N ALA A 255 -4.41 21.59 0.05
CA ALA A 255 -4.24 22.90 -0.57
C ALA A 255 -2.93 22.99 -1.38
N HIS A 256 -1.84 22.44 -0.85
CA HIS A 256 -0.56 22.39 -1.55
C HIS A 256 -0.63 21.52 -2.81
N GLY A 257 -1.27 20.36 -2.74
CA GLY A 257 -1.46 19.49 -3.91
C GLY A 257 -2.26 20.17 -5.04
N GLU A 258 -3.32 20.92 -4.69
CA GLU A 258 -4.10 21.72 -5.64
C GLU A 258 -3.27 22.84 -6.29
N GLU A 259 -2.31 23.44 -5.56
CA GLU A 259 -1.42 24.48 -6.09
C GLU A 259 -0.31 23.91 -7.00
N GLN A 260 0.20 22.71 -6.66
CA GLN A 260 1.36 22.13 -7.34
C GLN A 260 1.00 21.31 -8.57
N MET A 261 -0.24 20.82 -8.68
CA MET A 261 -0.64 19.88 -9.73
C MET A 261 -1.92 20.34 -10.44
N SER A 262 -1.84 20.61 -11.75
CA SER A 262 -3.00 20.84 -12.59
C SER A 262 -3.85 19.57 -12.74
N ASP A 263 -5.12 19.70 -13.13
CA ASP A 263 -5.98 18.55 -13.42
C ASP A 263 -5.39 17.70 -14.55
N GLU A 264 -4.86 18.32 -15.59
CA GLU A 264 -4.24 17.62 -16.73
C GLU A 264 -3.00 16.79 -16.34
N GLU A 265 -2.19 17.27 -15.40
CA GLU A 265 -1.06 16.52 -14.85
C GLU A 265 -1.54 15.36 -13.98
N PHE A 266 -2.59 15.59 -13.19
CA PHE A 266 -3.17 14.58 -12.33
C PHE A 266 -3.82 13.43 -13.14
N GLU A 267 -4.57 13.76 -14.21
CA GLU A 267 -5.13 12.78 -15.16
C GLU A 267 -4.05 11.90 -15.80
N ARG A 268 -2.86 12.47 -16.07
CA ARG A 268 -1.74 11.68 -16.59
C ARG A 268 -1.12 10.75 -15.55
N SER A 269 -1.15 11.12 -14.27
CA SER A 269 -0.54 10.34 -13.17
C SER A 269 -1.42 9.21 -12.65
N ALA A 270 -2.73 9.24 -12.90
CA ALA A 270 -3.72 8.29 -12.42
C ALA A 270 -4.50 7.66 -13.59
N ILE A 271 -5.24 6.60 -13.31
CA ILE A 271 -6.16 5.97 -14.27
C ILE A 271 -7.55 6.57 -14.02
N ILE A 272 -7.93 7.58 -14.80
CA ILE A 272 -9.20 8.29 -14.67
C ILE A 272 -9.95 8.16 -15.99
N ALA A 273 -11.07 7.44 -16.01
CA ALA A 273 -11.81 7.19 -17.25
C ALA A 273 -13.26 6.76 -16.99
N SER A 274 -14.13 6.98 -17.97
CA SER A 274 -15.48 6.42 -18.03
C SER A 274 -15.56 5.19 -18.94
N ASP A 275 -14.63 5.05 -19.89
CA ASP A 275 -14.57 3.92 -20.83
C ASP A 275 -13.67 2.79 -20.30
N PRO A 276 -14.18 1.54 -20.23
CA PRO A 276 -13.38 0.40 -19.79
C PRO A 276 -12.15 0.12 -20.67
N GLY A 277 -12.21 0.43 -21.96
CA GLY A 277 -11.10 0.25 -22.88
C GLY A 277 -9.94 1.19 -22.58
N GLU A 278 -10.22 2.44 -22.16
CA GLU A 278 -9.21 3.37 -21.71
C GLU A 278 -8.52 2.88 -20.43
N ILE A 279 -9.29 2.35 -19.47
CA ILE A 279 -8.74 1.73 -18.25
C ILE A 279 -7.78 0.59 -18.62
N VAL A 280 -8.21 -0.30 -19.52
CA VAL A 280 -7.37 -1.42 -19.99
C VAL A 280 -6.10 -0.91 -20.63
N ALA A 281 -6.17 0.11 -21.49
CA ALA A 281 -5.00 0.70 -22.16
C ALA A 281 -3.99 1.26 -21.14
N ARG A 282 -4.46 2.02 -20.14
CA ARG A 282 -3.62 2.58 -19.08
C ARG A 282 -2.96 1.51 -18.22
N ILE A 283 -3.69 0.42 -17.89
CA ILE A 283 -3.11 -0.71 -17.14
C ILE A 283 -2.05 -1.43 -17.99
N ARG A 284 -2.25 -1.58 -19.30
CA ARG A 284 -1.25 -2.17 -20.23
C ARG A 284 0.04 -1.35 -20.28
N GLU A 285 -0.04 -0.03 -20.26
CA GLU A 285 1.15 0.84 -20.16
C GLU A 285 1.95 0.55 -18.87
N LEU A 286 1.27 0.33 -17.75
CA LEU A 286 1.96 -0.06 -16.50
C LEU A 286 2.59 -1.46 -16.60
N GLU A 287 1.96 -2.40 -17.28
CA GLU A 287 2.50 -3.75 -17.49
C GLU A 287 3.82 -3.75 -18.28
N GLU A 288 4.04 -2.79 -19.18
CA GLU A 288 5.28 -2.65 -19.95
C GLU A 288 6.51 -2.41 -19.06
N LEU A 289 6.32 -1.85 -17.85
CA LEU A 289 7.38 -1.66 -16.85
C LEU A 289 7.73 -2.94 -16.08
N GLY A 290 7.01 -4.05 -16.29
CA GLY A 290 7.33 -5.37 -15.78
C GLY A 290 6.89 -5.71 -14.36
N PRO A 291 5.73 -5.23 -13.85
CA PRO A 291 5.20 -5.63 -12.55
C PRO A 291 4.73 -7.09 -12.56
N THR A 292 4.79 -7.74 -11.40
CA THR A 292 4.13 -9.03 -11.16
C THR A 292 2.77 -8.86 -10.48
N VAL A 293 2.56 -7.72 -9.82
CA VAL A 293 1.30 -7.30 -9.19
C VAL A 293 1.04 -5.84 -9.51
N ILE A 294 -0.18 -5.51 -9.90
CA ILE A 294 -0.68 -4.13 -9.93
C ILE A 294 -1.80 -4.01 -8.91
N VAL A 295 -1.60 -3.13 -7.94
CA VAL A 295 -2.62 -2.73 -6.98
C VAL A 295 -3.36 -1.53 -7.56
N LEU A 296 -4.61 -1.73 -7.90
CA LEU A 296 -5.51 -0.73 -8.44
C LEU A 296 -6.29 -0.12 -7.29
N GLN A 297 -5.85 1.03 -6.80
CA GLN A 297 -6.47 1.72 -5.67
C GLN A 297 -7.75 2.40 -6.13
N ASN A 298 -8.89 1.90 -5.63
CA ASN A 298 -10.21 2.37 -6.02
C ASN A 298 -10.59 3.68 -5.34
N ASN A 299 -10.61 4.74 -6.12
CA ASN A 299 -10.96 6.11 -5.71
C ASN A 299 -12.18 6.62 -6.48
N SER A 300 -13.08 5.71 -6.86
CA SER A 300 -14.29 6.00 -7.62
C SER A 300 -15.44 6.56 -6.76
N GLY A 301 -15.19 6.93 -5.50
CA GLY A 301 -16.14 7.56 -4.60
C GLY A 301 -17.49 6.83 -4.53
N PRO A 302 -18.61 7.50 -4.86
CA PRO A 302 -19.93 6.89 -4.82
C PRO A 302 -20.08 5.71 -5.78
N HIS A 303 -19.26 5.61 -6.82
CA HIS A 303 -19.26 4.55 -7.82
C HIS A 303 -18.33 3.38 -7.51
N ALA A 304 -17.77 3.31 -6.30
CA ALA A 304 -16.73 2.33 -5.96
C ALA A 304 -17.17 0.86 -6.20
N LEU A 305 -18.37 0.49 -5.83
CA LEU A 305 -18.89 -0.87 -6.08
C LEU A 305 -19.19 -1.12 -7.56
N GLU A 306 -19.78 -0.15 -8.26
CA GLU A 306 -20.03 -0.23 -9.70
C GLU A 306 -18.74 -0.38 -10.51
N ALA A 307 -17.67 0.33 -10.09
CA ALA A 307 -16.36 0.22 -10.69
C ALA A 307 -15.77 -1.20 -10.51
N ILE A 308 -15.90 -1.79 -9.31
CA ILE A 308 -15.47 -3.17 -9.05
C ILE A 308 -16.24 -4.17 -9.93
N GLU A 309 -17.55 -4.00 -10.07
CA GLU A 309 -18.38 -4.85 -10.96
C GLU A 309 -17.97 -4.69 -12.42
N LEU A 310 -17.70 -3.46 -12.88
CA LEU A 310 -17.18 -3.19 -14.22
C LEU A 310 -15.84 -3.90 -14.47
N PHE A 311 -14.92 -3.83 -13.50
CA PHE A 311 -13.66 -4.55 -13.60
C PHE A 311 -13.86 -6.05 -13.78
N GLY A 312 -14.73 -6.67 -13.00
CA GLY A 312 -15.03 -8.09 -13.10
C GLY A 312 -15.66 -8.49 -14.44
N ARG A 313 -16.50 -7.64 -15.00
CA ARG A 313 -17.25 -7.92 -16.22
C ARG A 313 -16.48 -7.62 -17.50
N GLU A 314 -15.64 -6.58 -17.52
CA GLU A 314 -15.05 -6.04 -18.74
C GLU A 314 -13.52 -5.91 -18.67
N VAL A 315 -12.98 -5.31 -17.59
CA VAL A 315 -11.56 -4.95 -17.54
C VAL A 315 -10.67 -6.17 -17.28
N LEU A 316 -10.93 -6.94 -16.22
CA LEU A 316 -10.09 -8.11 -15.88
C LEU A 316 -10.11 -9.20 -16.97
N PRO A 317 -11.26 -9.53 -17.62
CA PRO A 317 -11.29 -10.43 -18.76
C PRO A 317 -10.40 -9.91 -19.93
N ALA A 318 -10.54 -8.63 -20.30
CA ALA A 318 -9.75 -8.03 -21.38
C ALA A 318 -8.24 -8.05 -21.08
N LEU A 319 -7.83 -7.77 -19.83
CA LEU A 319 -6.43 -7.85 -19.40
C LEU A 319 -5.87 -9.28 -19.44
N ARG A 320 -6.70 -10.27 -19.19
CA ARG A 320 -6.32 -11.70 -19.19
C ARG A 320 -6.40 -12.38 -20.56
N GLY A 321 -6.91 -11.68 -21.56
CA GLY A 321 -7.07 -12.20 -22.92
C GLY A 321 -8.19 -13.24 -23.04
N ALA A 322 -9.22 -13.11 -22.23
CA ALA A 322 -10.38 -13.99 -22.18
C ALA A 322 -11.55 -13.41 -22.95
#